data_896322c5e5301f49dd14913066eacd87
#
_entry.id   896322c5e5301f49dd14913066eacd87
#
_cell.length_a   1.000
_cell.length_b   1.000
_cell.length_c   1.000
_cell.angle_alpha   90.00
_cell.angle_beta   90.00
_cell.angle_gamma   90.00
#
_symmetry.space_group_name_H-M   'P 1'
#
loop_
_entity.id
_entity.type
_entity.pdbx_description
1 polymer ?
#
loop_
_entity_poly.entity_id
_entity_poly.type
_entity_poly.pdbx_seq_one_letter_code
_entity_poly.pdbx_strand_id
1 'polypeptide(L)'
;MATNPYDFSFVLRKQLHRKILKIVLFFFSIFAIINFILILFIFPFQSGENAMNPEYPDNSLVFVAPCNFESPFFFQKYDITRGSVLYLDSQHDYELSLLKKAINNFTEFFTLRKIVPFATKNTITEKPTLRRVVGLPGDTLYIKDYVVYIKPSGSQHYLTEFELADRMYETIVNNDYSLNATIGAAREMSEITLGENQYFLLADNRISAVDSRIYGPVDISQLKGKAILRFFPFSNFDSLL
;
A
#
# COMPACT_ATOMS: atom_id res chain seq x y z
N MET A 1 35.92 38.71 48.33
CA MET A 1 35.50 37.30 48.20
C MET A 1 35.99 36.79 46.87
N ALA A 2 37.01 35.95 46.82
CA ALA A 2 37.51 35.39 45.59
C ALA A 2 36.54 34.24 45.16
N THR A 3 35.87 34.44 44.03
CA THR A 3 35.05 33.42 43.43
C THR A 3 35.94 32.29 42.92
N ASN A 4 35.68 31.06 43.38
CA ASN A 4 36.49 29.89 43.06
C ASN A 4 36.36 29.64 41.51
N PRO A 5 37.48 29.59 40.75
CA PRO A 5 37.46 29.42 39.31
C PRO A 5 36.77 28.12 38.86
N TYR A 6 36.68 27.13 39.73
CA TYR A 6 35.96 25.87 39.48
C TYR A 6 34.44 26.05 39.44
N ASP A 7 33.87 26.95 40.24
CA ASP A 7 32.44 27.24 40.24
C ASP A 7 32.01 27.89 38.93
N PHE A 8 32.85 28.76 38.39
CA PHE A 8 32.59 29.43 37.11
C PHE A 8 32.59 28.43 35.94
N SER A 9 33.51 27.49 35.92
CA SER A 9 33.57 26.44 34.89
C SER A 9 32.39 25.51 34.96
N PHE A 10 31.90 25.18 36.16
CA PHE A 10 30.71 24.33 36.33
C PHE A 10 29.43 25.02 35.84
N VAL A 11 29.25 26.30 36.16
CA VAL A 11 28.08 27.06 35.71
C VAL A 11 28.05 27.18 34.18
N LEU A 12 29.21 27.47 33.56
CA LEU A 12 29.34 27.51 32.12
C LEU A 12 29.00 26.19 31.45
N ARG A 13 29.54 25.08 31.97
CA ARG A 13 29.21 23.72 31.48
C ARG A 13 27.70 23.44 31.57
N LYS A 14 27.09 23.76 32.71
CA LYS A 14 25.65 23.59 32.90
C LYS A 14 24.81 24.42 31.94
N GLN A 15 25.21 25.67 31.66
CA GLN A 15 24.56 26.52 30.67
C GLN A 15 24.73 25.96 29.26
N LEU A 16 25.92 25.49 28.91
CA LEU A 16 26.22 24.86 27.63
C LEU A 16 25.37 23.60 27.41
N HIS A 17 25.34 22.71 28.42
CA HIS A 17 24.49 21.50 28.34
C HIS A 17 23.00 21.85 28.15
N ARG A 18 22.48 22.87 28.85
CA ARG A 18 21.09 23.31 28.66
C ARG A 18 20.83 23.88 27.27
N LYS A 19 21.79 24.61 26.67
CA LYS A 19 21.69 25.11 25.30
C LYS A 19 21.71 23.96 24.31
N ILE A 20 22.64 23.03 24.44
CA ILE A 20 22.73 21.82 23.60
C ILE A 20 21.44 21.02 23.70
N LEU A 21 20.94 20.78 24.91
CA LEU A 21 19.69 20.04 25.12
C LEU A 21 18.50 20.73 24.42
N LYS A 22 18.39 22.06 24.52
CA LYS A 22 17.33 22.79 23.81
C LYS A 22 17.42 22.65 22.29
N ILE A 23 18.64 22.71 21.74
CA ILE A 23 18.87 22.52 20.31
C ILE A 23 18.51 21.09 19.89
N VAL A 24 18.93 20.09 20.65
CA VAL A 24 18.59 18.68 20.38
C VAL A 24 17.07 18.44 20.45
N LEU A 25 16.41 18.99 21.48
CA LEU A 25 14.95 18.89 21.62
C LEU A 25 14.22 19.60 20.48
N PHE A 26 14.73 20.75 20.01
CA PHE A 26 14.18 21.47 18.87
C PHE A 26 14.24 20.63 17.57
N PHE A 27 15.40 20.09 17.24
CA PHE A 27 15.55 19.21 16.08
C PHE A 27 14.75 17.93 16.20
N PHE A 28 14.70 17.33 17.39
CA PHE A 28 13.86 16.17 17.67
C PHE A 28 12.37 16.48 17.49
N SER A 29 11.92 17.65 17.94
CA SER A 29 10.54 18.10 17.75
C SER A 29 10.19 18.29 16.28
N ILE A 30 11.07 18.90 15.49
CA ILE A 30 10.91 19.03 14.03
C ILE A 30 10.85 17.65 13.38
N PHE A 31 11.79 16.78 13.75
CA PHE A 31 11.81 15.40 13.24
C PHE A 31 10.51 14.66 13.58
N ALA A 32 10.02 14.78 14.81
CA ALA A 32 8.76 14.16 15.23
C ALA A 32 7.55 14.71 14.45
N ILE A 33 7.50 16.02 14.23
CA ILE A 33 6.42 16.66 13.45
C ILE A 33 6.45 16.20 12.00
N ILE A 34 7.61 16.16 11.36
CA ILE A 34 7.75 15.68 9.99
C ILE A 34 7.28 14.22 9.88
N ASN A 35 7.76 13.36 10.80
CA ASN A 35 7.35 11.96 10.80
C ASN A 35 5.83 11.81 11.06
N PHE A 36 5.26 12.60 11.95
CA PHE A 36 3.82 12.60 12.20
C PHE A 36 3.02 12.96 10.94
N ILE A 37 3.48 13.98 10.19
CA ILE A 37 2.87 14.37 8.91
C ILE A 37 3.01 13.25 7.88
N LEU A 38 4.19 12.64 7.75
CA LEU A 38 4.40 11.52 6.83
C LEU A 38 3.54 10.31 7.15
N ILE A 39 3.37 9.96 8.43
CA ILE A 39 2.48 8.88 8.87
C ILE A 39 1.03 9.16 8.48
N LEU A 40 0.58 10.41 8.54
CA LEU A 40 -0.79 10.78 8.16
C LEU A 40 -1.04 10.76 6.66
N PHE A 41 -0.04 11.13 5.85
CA PHE A 41 -0.20 11.33 4.40
C PHE A 41 0.41 10.24 3.55
N ILE A 42 1.48 9.59 4.01
CA ILE A 42 2.21 8.57 3.26
C ILE A 42 2.82 7.58 4.26
N PHE A 43 2.68 6.30 3.99
CA PHE A 43 3.33 5.29 4.80
C PHE A 43 4.17 4.34 3.93
N PRO A 44 5.30 3.84 4.45
CA PRO A 44 6.11 2.85 3.77
C PRO A 44 5.49 1.46 3.93
N PHE A 45 5.50 0.69 2.85
CA PHE A 45 5.08 -0.71 2.83
C PHE A 45 6.16 -1.55 2.16
N GLN A 46 6.42 -2.73 2.69
CA GLN A 46 7.30 -3.70 2.08
C GLN A 46 6.50 -4.77 1.34
N SER A 47 6.67 -4.83 0.02
CA SER A 47 6.09 -5.87 -0.82
C SER A 47 6.63 -7.24 -0.43
N GLY A 48 5.77 -8.25 -0.39
CA GLY A 48 6.11 -9.64 -0.16
C GLY A 48 5.41 -10.56 -1.16
N GLU A 49 5.76 -11.86 -1.12
CA GLU A 49 5.04 -12.93 -1.82
C GLU A 49 5.21 -12.98 -3.35
N ASN A 50 6.15 -12.26 -3.95
CA ASN A 50 6.36 -12.24 -5.41
C ASN A 50 5.10 -11.97 -6.24
N ALA A 51 4.02 -11.54 -5.61
CA ALA A 51 2.71 -11.41 -6.24
C ALA A 51 2.66 -10.30 -7.30
N MET A 52 3.46 -9.26 -7.12
CA MET A 52 3.50 -8.10 -8.00
C MET A 52 4.78 -8.06 -8.87
N ASN A 53 5.46 -9.23 -9.02
CA ASN A 53 6.52 -9.37 -10.01
C ASN A 53 5.96 -9.24 -11.44
N PRO A 54 6.68 -8.61 -12.39
CA PRO A 54 8.06 -8.12 -12.29
C PRO A 54 8.20 -6.69 -11.77
N GLU A 55 7.13 -5.91 -11.75
CA GLU A 55 7.21 -4.48 -11.42
C GLU A 55 7.59 -4.24 -9.95
N TYR A 56 7.10 -5.05 -9.03
CA TYR A 56 7.46 -5.00 -7.61
C TYR A 56 8.06 -6.33 -7.16
N PRO A 57 9.37 -6.52 -7.35
CA PRO A 57 10.07 -7.69 -6.83
C PRO A 57 9.87 -7.86 -5.33
N ASP A 58 10.10 -9.08 -4.85
CA ASP A 58 10.02 -9.37 -3.43
C ASP A 58 10.92 -8.43 -2.62
N ASN A 59 10.43 -8.01 -1.45
CA ASN A 59 11.06 -7.01 -0.58
C ASN A 59 11.18 -5.58 -1.15
N SER A 60 10.47 -5.24 -2.22
CA SER A 60 10.39 -3.86 -2.67
C SER A 60 9.77 -2.96 -1.60
N LEU A 61 10.36 -1.77 -1.41
CA LEU A 61 9.81 -0.75 -0.52
C LEU A 61 9.03 0.27 -1.34
N VAL A 62 7.78 0.46 -0.96
CA VAL A 62 6.81 1.31 -1.67
C VAL A 62 6.20 2.30 -0.71
N PHE A 63 6.12 3.56 -1.11
CA PHE A 63 5.30 4.54 -0.42
C PHE A 63 3.85 4.42 -0.88
N VAL A 64 2.96 4.33 0.09
CA VAL A 64 1.52 4.23 -0.11
C VAL A 64 0.85 5.47 0.44
N ALA A 65 0.04 6.12 -0.37
CA ALA A 65 -0.84 7.20 0.06
C ALA A 65 -2.18 6.60 0.51
N PRO A 66 -2.65 6.91 1.73
CA PRO A 66 -3.93 6.39 2.21
C PRO A 66 -5.08 6.89 1.33
N CYS A 67 -5.98 5.98 0.96
CA CYS A 67 -7.24 6.28 0.29
C CYS A 67 -8.37 6.36 1.32
N ASN A 68 -8.35 7.36 2.20
CA ASN A 68 -9.43 7.57 3.16
C ASN A 68 -10.56 8.35 2.49
N PHE A 69 -11.47 7.64 1.87
CA PHE A 69 -12.65 8.22 1.20
C PHE A 69 -13.58 8.98 2.16
N GLU A 70 -13.46 8.75 3.48
CA GLU A 70 -14.30 9.35 4.51
C GLU A 70 -13.60 10.42 5.37
N SER A 71 -12.32 10.70 5.15
CA SER A 71 -11.60 11.68 5.98
C SER A 71 -11.78 13.10 5.44
N PRO A 72 -12.37 14.02 6.22
CA PRO A 72 -12.52 15.42 5.82
C PRO A 72 -11.20 16.17 5.75
N PHE A 73 -10.09 15.60 6.23
CA PHE A 73 -8.77 16.20 6.25
C PHE A 73 -7.93 15.88 5.01
N PHE A 74 -8.32 14.92 4.19
CA PHE A 74 -7.58 14.56 2.97
C PHE A 74 -8.20 15.25 1.76
N PHE A 75 -7.61 16.37 1.35
CA PHE A 75 -8.02 17.14 0.17
C PHE A 75 -7.70 16.45 -1.16
N GLN A 76 -6.97 15.36 -1.16
CA GLN A 76 -6.57 14.67 -2.39
C GLN A 76 -7.28 13.33 -2.49
N LYS A 77 -8.40 13.36 -3.21
CA LYS A 77 -9.05 12.15 -3.70
C LYS A 77 -8.16 11.62 -4.84
N TYR A 78 -7.39 10.60 -4.55
CA TYR A 78 -6.68 9.91 -5.62
C TYR A 78 -7.70 9.14 -6.46
N ASP A 79 -7.82 9.48 -7.73
CA ASP A 79 -8.64 8.71 -8.63
C ASP A 79 -8.03 7.32 -8.81
N ILE A 80 -8.88 6.32 -8.59
CA ILE A 80 -8.51 4.92 -8.83
C ILE A 80 -8.75 4.67 -10.32
N THR A 81 -7.66 4.54 -11.06
CA THR A 81 -7.68 4.26 -12.50
C THR A 81 -7.19 2.85 -12.78
N ARG A 82 -7.46 2.32 -13.97
CA ARG A 82 -6.93 1.02 -14.39
C ARG A 82 -5.41 1.07 -14.47
N GLY A 83 -4.78 0.00 -14.00
CA GLY A 83 -3.33 -0.06 -13.90
C GLY A 83 -2.78 0.48 -12.57
N SER A 84 -3.56 1.25 -11.78
CA SER A 84 -3.15 1.68 -10.44
C SER A 84 -2.89 0.50 -9.53
N VAL A 85 -1.85 0.59 -8.69
CA VAL A 85 -1.56 -0.43 -7.68
C VAL A 85 -2.08 0.03 -6.33
N LEU A 86 -2.93 -0.78 -5.73
CA LEU A 86 -3.60 -0.48 -4.47
C LEU A 86 -3.08 -1.38 -3.34
N TYR A 87 -3.07 -0.79 -2.16
CA TYR A 87 -2.79 -1.47 -0.91
C TYR A 87 -4.09 -1.96 -0.29
N LEU A 88 -4.15 -3.26 -0.09
CA LEU A 88 -5.26 -3.95 0.57
C LEU A 88 -4.80 -4.36 1.96
N ASP A 89 -5.66 -4.05 2.92
CA ASP A 89 -5.49 -4.49 4.28
C ASP A 89 -6.85 -4.96 4.80
N SER A 90 -6.94 -6.22 5.14
CA SER A 90 -8.16 -6.82 5.69
C SER A 90 -8.38 -6.51 7.18
N GLN A 91 -7.46 -5.78 7.81
CA GLN A 91 -7.55 -5.45 9.21
C GLN A 91 -8.49 -4.27 9.42
N HIS A 92 -9.59 -4.50 10.11
CA HIS A 92 -10.56 -3.46 10.46
C HIS A 92 -10.19 -2.82 11.80
N ASP A 93 -9.70 -1.57 11.74
CA ASP A 93 -9.37 -0.77 12.93
C ASP A 93 -10.60 -0.14 13.62
N TYR A 94 -11.81 -0.40 13.13
CA TYR A 94 -13.02 0.35 13.59
C TYR A 94 -13.35 0.15 15.06
N GLU A 95 -13.00 -0.99 15.64
CA GLU A 95 -13.30 -1.31 17.04
C GLU A 95 -12.18 -0.99 18.04
N LEU A 96 -11.04 -0.51 17.55
CA LEU A 96 -9.91 -0.23 18.42
C LEU A 96 -10.03 1.14 19.10
N SER A 97 -9.67 1.21 20.38
CA SER A 97 -9.55 2.49 21.10
C SER A 97 -8.44 3.36 20.48
N LEU A 98 -8.54 4.69 20.62
CA LEU A 98 -7.55 5.65 20.06
C LEU A 98 -6.12 5.33 20.47
N LEU A 99 -5.89 4.87 21.70
CA LEU A 99 -4.56 4.50 22.18
C LEU A 99 -4.01 3.28 21.43
N LYS A 100 -4.84 2.25 21.23
CA LYS A 100 -4.43 1.05 20.48
C LYS A 100 -4.15 1.37 19.02
N LYS A 101 -4.95 2.24 18.39
CA LYS A 101 -4.70 2.76 17.03
C LYS A 101 -3.37 3.49 16.96
N ALA A 102 -3.06 4.36 17.92
CA ALA A 102 -1.79 5.08 17.96
C ALA A 102 -0.59 4.13 18.11
N ILE A 103 -0.70 3.09 18.94
CA ILE A 103 0.35 2.07 19.09
C ILE A 103 0.51 1.27 17.79
N ASN A 104 -0.59 0.85 17.15
CA ASN A 104 -0.52 0.18 15.86
C ASN A 104 0.18 1.06 14.82
N ASN A 105 -0.27 2.28 14.61
CA ASN A 105 0.33 3.21 13.64
C ASN A 105 1.82 3.43 13.87
N PHE A 106 2.23 3.59 15.12
CA PHE A 106 3.63 3.73 15.49
C PHE A 106 4.43 2.46 15.14
N THR A 107 3.94 1.30 15.55
CA THR A 107 4.61 0.03 15.31
C THR A 107 4.67 -0.30 13.81
N GLU A 108 3.57 -0.12 13.10
CA GLU A 108 3.47 -0.33 11.65
C GLU A 108 4.46 0.53 10.87
N PHE A 109 4.61 1.80 11.26
CA PHE A 109 5.55 2.71 10.60
C PHE A 109 6.99 2.21 10.72
N PHE A 110 7.43 1.85 11.93
CA PHE A 110 8.81 1.39 12.17
C PHE A 110 9.08 -0.04 11.68
N THR A 111 8.05 -0.86 11.60
CA THR A 111 8.17 -2.26 11.13
C THR A 111 7.81 -2.44 9.66
N LEU A 112 7.57 -1.35 8.91
CA LEU A 112 7.11 -1.39 7.52
C LEU A 112 5.84 -2.26 7.37
N ARG A 113 4.94 -2.12 8.34
CA ARG A 113 3.68 -2.86 8.49
C ARG A 113 3.81 -4.39 8.64
N LYS A 114 4.96 -4.86 9.06
CA LYS A 114 5.17 -6.29 9.36
C LYS A 114 4.55 -6.73 10.68
N ILE A 115 4.43 -5.82 11.64
CA ILE A 115 3.93 -6.12 12.98
C ILE A 115 2.79 -5.16 13.29
N VAL A 116 1.61 -5.73 13.55
CA VAL A 116 0.42 -5.03 14.00
C VAL A 116 -0.01 -5.63 15.33
N PRO A 117 0.35 -5.00 16.49
CA PRO A 117 0.13 -5.58 17.82
C PRO A 117 -1.32 -5.88 18.14
N PHE A 118 -2.26 -5.08 17.63
CA PHE A 118 -3.68 -5.23 17.89
C PHE A 118 -4.43 -5.47 16.58
N ALA A 119 -4.11 -6.58 15.90
CA ALA A 119 -4.79 -6.98 14.68
C ALA A 119 -6.14 -7.64 14.99
N THR A 120 -7.18 -7.22 14.32
CA THR A 120 -8.46 -7.94 14.27
C THR A 120 -8.55 -8.70 12.96
N LYS A 121 -8.73 -10.03 13.04
CA LYS A 121 -8.86 -10.88 11.85
C LYS A 121 -10.24 -10.73 11.22
N ASN A 122 -10.32 -10.07 10.08
CA ASN A 122 -11.42 -10.24 9.12
C ASN A 122 -10.81 -10.31 7.72
N THR A 123 -11.00 -11.40 7.00
CA THR A 123 -10.02 -11.93 6.07
C THR A 123 -10.53 -11.98 4.64
N ILE A 124 -10.11 -11.02 3.82
CA ILE A 124 -9.97 -11.28 2.38
C ILE A 124 -8.54 -11.71 2.09
N THR A 125 -7.56 -11.08 2.74
CA THR A 125 -6.16 -11.47 2.66
C THR A 125 -5.62 -11.72 4.07
N GLU A 126 -4.83 -12.77 4.26
CA GLU A 126 -4.20 -13.07 5.57
C GLU A 126 -3.20 -12.00 5.99
N LYS A 127 -2.61 -11.30 5.03
CA LYS A 127 -1.60 -10.25 5.23
C LYS A 127 -1.88 -9.06 4.31
N PRO A 128 -1.46 -7.86 4.73
CA PRO A 128 -1.48 -6.70 3.86
C PRO A 128 -0.73 -6.96 2.55
N THR A 129 -1.30 -6.52 1.43
CA THR A 129 -0.76 -6.83 0.11
C THR A 129 -1.02 -5.72 -0.91
N LEU A 130 -0.23 -5.73 -1.99
CA LEU A 130 -0.46 -4.88 -3.16
C LEU A 130 -1.16 -5.67 -4.25
N ARG A 131 -2.12 -5.04 -4.96
CA ARG A 131 -2.78 -5.60 -6.14
C ARG A 131 -3.07 -4.49 -7.14
N ARG A 132 -3.09 -4.85 -8.42
CA ARG A 132 -3.37 -3.92 -9.51
C ARG A 132 -4.85 -3.86 -9.83
N VAL A 133 -5.35 -2.65 -10.06
CA VAL A 133 -6.72 -2.41 -10.53
C VAL A 133 -6.81 -2.79 -11.99
N VAL A 134 -7.67 -3.75 -12.29
CA VAL A 134 -7.97 -4.18 -13.66
C VAL A 134 -9.39 -3.82 -14.02
N GLY A 135 -10.38 -4.08 -13.14
CA GLY A 135 -11.77 -3.71 -13.35
C GLY A 135 -12.21 -2.56 -12.45
N LEU A 136 -13.01 -1.66 -13.00
CA LEU A 136 -13.64 -0.53 -12.33
C LEU A 136 -15.14 -0.78 -12.11
N PRO A 137 -15.81 -0.03 -11.22
CA PRO A 137 -17.25 -0.14 -11.01
C PRO A 137 -18.05 -0.07 -12.31
N GLY A 138 -19.00 -1.00 -12.48
CA GLY A 138 -19.84 -1.10 -13.65
C GLY A 138 -19.24 -1.84 -14.86
N ASP A 139 -17.98 -2.26 -14.78
CA ASP A 139 -17.37 -3.07 -15.83
C ASP A 139 -17.93 -4.49 -15.85
N THR A 140 -18.00 -5.07 -17.04
CA THR A 140 -18.20 -6.51 -17.23
C THR A 140 -16.90 -7.12 -17.73
N LEU A 141 -16.42 -8.18 -17.09
CA LEU A 141 -15.13 -8.78 -17.42
C LEU A 141 -15.16 -10.30 -17.34
N TYR A 142 -14.31 -10.93 -18.13
CA TYR A 142 -13.98 -12.35 -18.05
C TYR A 142 -12.49 -12.56 -18.26
N ILE A 143 -11.98 -13.74 -17.90
CA ILE A 143 -10.56 -14.08 -18.06
C ILE A 143 -10.46 -15.31 -18.97
N LYS A 144 -9.57 -15.21 -19.95
CA LYS A 144 -9.19 -16.30 -20.83
C LYS A 144 -7.69 -16.32 -21.00
N ASP A 145 -7.06 -17.46 -20.75
CA ASP A 145 -5.60 -17.63 -20.85
C ASP A 145 -4.80 -16.60 -20.05
N TYR A 146 -5.24 -16.29 -18.81
CA TYR A 146 -4.69 -15.26 -17.92
C TYR A 146 -4.86 -13.81 -18.41
N VAL A 147 -5.41 -13.58 -19.60
CA VAL A 147 -5.70 -12.24 -20.14
C VAL A 147 -7.11 -11.84 -19.71
N VAL A 148 -7.25 -10.63 -19.20
CA VAL A 148 -8.55 -10.07 -18.82
C VAL A 148 -9.14 -9.31 -19.98
N TYR A 149 -10.34 -9.67 -20.33
CA TYR A 149 -11.17 -8.98 -21.31
C TYR A 149 -12.24 -8.19 -20.58
N ILE A 150 -12.28 -6.90 -20.83
CA ILE A 150 -13.11 -5.95 -20.09
C ILE A 150 -14.01 -5.22 -21.08
N LYS A 151 -15.27 -5.16 -20.74
CA LYS A 151 -16.25 -4.29 -21.38
C LYS A 151 -16.55 -3.16 -20.41
N PRO A 152 -15.98 -1.95 -20.62
CA PRO A 152 -16.22 -0.80 -19.76
C PRO A 152 -17.71 -0.45 -19.70
N SER A 153 -18.13 0.12 -18.57
CA SER A 153 -19.50 0.62 -18.43
C SER A 153 -19.86 1.58 -19.58
N GLY A 154 -20.99 1.31 -20.25
CA GLY A 154 -21.41 2.08 -21.43
C GLY A 154 -20.77 1.66 -22.77
N SER A 155 -19.80 0.75 -22.79
CA SER A 155 -19.22 0.19 -24.01
C SER A 155 -19.96 -1.06 -24.47
N GLN A 156 -19.90 -1.34 -25.79
CA GLN A 156 -20.42 -2.59 -26.36
C GLN A 156 -19.33 -3.62 -26.67
N HIS A 157 -18.06 -3.22 -26.60
CA HIS A 157 -16.93 -4.05 -27.01
C HIS A 157 -16.06 -4.42 -25.83
N TYR A 158 -15.48 -5.62 -25.89
CA TYR A 158 -14.44 -6.06 -24.98
C TYR A 158 -13.09 -5.59 -25.50
N LEU A 159 -12.29 -5.06 -24.59
CA LEU A 159 -10.89 -4.71 -24.79
C LEU A 159 -10.06 -5.46 -23.74
N THR A 160 -8.79 -5.67 -24.02
CA THR A 160 -7.88 -6.28 -23.06
C THR A 160 -7.52 -5.29 -21.96
N GLU A 161 -7.10 -5.82 -20.81
CA GLU A 161 -6.62 -4.99 -19.70
C GLU A 161 -5.48 -4.05 -20.12
N PHE A 162 -4.63 -4.47 -21.07
CA PHE A 162 -3.48 -3.68 -21.54
C PHE A 162 -3.89 -2.54 -22.47
N GLU A 163 -4.97 -2.70 -23.25
CA GLU A 163 -5.52 -1.63 -24.09
C GLU A 163 -6.23 -0.54 -23.27
N LEU A 164 -6.72 -0.89 -22.08
CA LEU A 164 -7.47 0.00 -21.21
C LEU A 164 -6.63 0.60 -20.07
N ALA A 165 -5.44 0.08 -19.81
CA ALA A 165 -4.60 0.57 -18.74
C ALA A 165 -4.03 1.96 -19.06
N ASP A 166 -4.09 2.87 -18.11
CA ASP A 166 -3.50 4.22 -18.25
C ASP A 166 -1.97 4.18 -18.34
N ARG A 167 -1.36 3.12 -17.81
CA ARG A 167 0.07 2.88 -17.83
C ARG A 167 0.35 1.44 -18.24
N MET A 168 1.34 1.26 -19.12
CA MET A 168 1.81 -0.07 -19.49
C MET A 168 2.48 -0.76 -18.30
N TYR A 169 2.19 -2.03 -18.11
CA TYR A 169 2.80 -2.89 -17.10
C TYR A 169 2.99 -4.31 -17.65
N GLU A 170 3.86 -5.05 -17.03
CA GLU A 170 4.17 -6.42 -17.41
C GLU A 170 3.53 -7.39 -16.43
N THR A 171 3.12 -8.55 -16.94
CA THR A 171 2.56 -9.65 -16.14
C THR A 171 3.34 -10.92 -16.35
N ILE A 172 3.49 -11.72 -15.29
CA ILE A 172 4.06 -13.06 -15.40
C ILE A 172 2.93 -14.04 -15.65
N VAL A 173 2.94 -14.62 -16.85
CA VAL A 173 2.07 -15.72 -17.26
C VAL A 173 2.95 -16.88 -17.71
N ASN A 174 2.62 -18.11 -17.32
CA ASN A 174 3.35 -19.29 -17.80
C ASN A 174 2.52 -20.00 -18.86
N ASN A 175 3.11 -20.21 -20.01
CA ASN A 175 2.51 -20.96 -21.10
C ASN A 175 2.77 -22.49 -21.00
N ASP A 176 3.56 -22.94 -20.03
CA ASP A 176 3.83 -24.36 -19.83
C ASP A 176 2.62 -25.05 -19.18
N TYR A 177 1.94 -25.84 -19.99
CA TYR A 177 0.77 -26.64 -19.61
C TYR A 177 1.07 -27.74 -18.58
N SER A 178 2.32 -27.95 -18.20
CA SER A 178 2.78 -29.08 -17.38
C SER A 178 2.86 -28.79 -15.88
N LEU A 179 2.78 -27.54 -15.46
CA LEU A 179 2.77 -27.22 -14.02
C LEU A 179 1.36 -27.34 -13.47
N ASN A 180 1.14 -28.39 -12.70
CA ASN A 180 -0.04 -28.53 -11.85
C ASN A 180 -0.24 -27.23 -11.09
N ALA A 181 -1.32 -26.52 -11.41
CA ALA A 181 -1.76 -25.30 -10.72
C ALA A 181 -2.23 -25.67 -9.30
N THR A 182 -1.30 -26.08 -8.45
CA THR A 182 -1.59 -26.49 -7.08
C THR A 182 -1.72 -25.29 -6.16
N ILE A 183 -1.20 -24.12 -6.58
CA ILE A 183 -1.26 -22.88 -5.79
C ILE A 183 -1.33 -21.73 -6.79
N GLY A 184 -2.53 -21.24 -7.07
CA GLY A 184 -2.70 -20.08 -7.93
C GLY A 184 -4.14 -19.90 -8.39
N ALA A 185 -4.45 -18.69 -8.80
CA ALA A 185 -5.77 -18.37 -9.29
C ALA A 185 -6.00 -18.95 -10.70
N ALA A 186 -7.26 -19.25 -10.99
CA ALA A 186 -7.67 -19.87 -12.23
C ALA A 186 -7.18 -19.10 -13.46
N ARG A 187 -6.80 -19.85 -14.50
CA ARG A 187 -6.43 -19.36 -15.83
C ARG A 187 -7.62 -18.77 -16.57
N GLU A 188 -8.79 -19.28 -16.29
CA GLU A 188 -10.04 -18.89 -16.90
C GLU A 188 -11.06 -18.49 -15.83
N MET A 189 -11.87 -17.49 -16.11
CA MET A 189 -12.96 -17.06 -15.24
C MET A 189 -14.15 -16.66 -16.09
N SER A 190 -15.33 -17.11 -15.68
CA SER A 190 -16.60 -16.74 -16.31
C SER A 190 -16.84 -15.25 -16.19
N GLU A 191 -17.71 -14.74 -17.07
CA GLU A 191 -18.10 -13.35 -17.09
C GLU A 191 -18.76 -12.92 -15.78
N ILE A 192 -18.30 -11.78 -15.26
CA ILE A 192 -18.89 -11.12 -14.09
C ILE A 192 -19.09 -9.62 -14.39
N THR A 193 -20.09 -9.02 -13.77
CA THR A 193 -20.31 -7.56 -13.80
C THR A 193 -20.07 -6.98 -12.42
N LEU A 194 -19.24 -5.95 -12.34
CA LEU A 194 -18.88 -5.27 -11.10
C LEU A 194 -19.99 -4.30 -10.66
N GLY A 195 -20.30 -4.30 -9.37
CA GLY A 195 -21.22 -3.34 -8.76
C GLY A 195 -20.62 -1.92 -8.68
N GLU A 196 -21.42 -0.94 -8.24
CA GLU A 196 -21.06 0.48 -8.20
C GLU A 196 -19.84 0.81 -7.32
N ASN A 197 -19.53 -0.01 -6.32
CA ASN A 197 -18.39 0.18 -5.41
C ASN A 197 -17.37 -0.97 -5.49
N GLN A 198 -17.45 -1.78 -6.53
CA GLN A 198 -16.62 -2.97 -6.66
C GLN A 198 -15.49 -2.77 -7.64
N TYR A 199 -14.31 -3.21 -7.26
CA TYR A 199 -13.10 -3.22 -8.07
C TYR A 199 -12.61 -4.64 -8.27
N PHE A 200 -12.05 -4.93 -9.42
CA PHE A 200 -11.41 -6.21 -9.69
C PHE A 200 -9.90 -6.03 -9.69
N LEU A 201 -9.25 -6.71 -8.76
CA LEU A 201 -7.85 -6.51 -8.43
C LEU A 201 -7.06 -7.78 -8.72
N LEU A 202 -6.01 -7.67 -9.49
CA LEU A 202 -5.14 -8.79 -9.82
C LEU A 202 -3.71 -8.58 -9.37
N ALA A 203 -3.01 -9.67 -9.15
CA ALA A 203 -1.57 -9.69 -9.03
C ALA A 203 -0.92 -9.65 -10.41
N ASP A 204 0.24 -9.04 -10.56
CA ASP A 204 1.00 -9.04 -11.82
C ASP A 204 1.59 -10.43 -12.11
N ASN A 205 1.95 -11.17 -11.06
CA ASN A 205 2.25 -12.59 -11.19
C ASN A 205 0.96 -13.40 -11.20
N ARG A 206 0.45 -13.71 -12.40
CA ARG A 206 -0.84 -14.39 -12.61
C ARG A 206 -0.85 -15.85 -12.18
N ILE A 207 0.32 -16.44 -11.95
CA ILE A 207 0.45 -17.89 -11.71
C ILE A 207 0.31 -18.23 -10.24
N SER A 208 0.91 -17.44 -9.34
CA SER A 208 1.14 -17.84 -7.95
C SER A 208 0.52 -16.92 -6.91
N ALA A 209 -0.46 -16.09 -7.27
CA ALA A 209 -1.01 -15.11 -6.35
C ALA A 209 -2.48 -15.34 -6.01
N VAL A 210 -2.84 -14.97 -4.78
CA VAL A 210 -4.23 -14.88 -4.31
C VAL A 210 -4.76 -13.49 -4.62
N ASP A 211 -5.75 -13.40 -5.51
CA ASP A 211 -6.34 -12.14 -5.97
C ASP A 211 -7.85 -12.29 -6.24
N SER A 212 -8.48 -11.31 -6.91
CA SER A 212 -9.92 -11.31 -7.15
C SER A 212 -10.45 -12.52 -7.92
N ARG A 213 -9.61 -13.31 -8.56
CA ARG A 213 -10.01 -14.59 -9.15
C ARG A 213 -10.40 -15.61 -8.09
N ILE A 214 -9.89 -15.47 -6.86
CA ILE A 214 -10.15 -16.37 -5.73
C ILE A 214 -11.19 -15.79 -4.78
N TYR A 215 -11.01 -14.54 -4.34
CA TYR A 215 -11.89 -13.93 -3.32
C TYR A 215 -13.01 -13.06 -3.92
N GLY A 216 -13.04 -12.88 -5.25
CA GLY A 216 -14.05 -12.07 -5.93
C GLY A 216 -13.72 -10.57 -5.96
N PRO A 217 -14.67 -9.76 -6.43
CA PRO A 217 -14.54 -8.30 -6.44
C PRO A 217 -14.36 -7.73 -5.03
N VAL A 218 -13.60 -6.65 -4.93
CA VAL A 218 -13.25 -5.97 -3.67
C VAL A 218 -14.05 -4.67 -3.57
N ASP A 219 -14.68 -4.45 -2.43
CA ASP A 219 -15.39 -3.21 -2.15
C ASP A 219 -14.42 -2.05 -1.87
N ILE A 220 -14.79 -0.84 -2.26
CA ILE A 220 -13.98 0.37 -2.08
C ILE A 220 -13.57 0.60 -0.62
N SER A 221 -14.39 0.21 0.35
CA SER A 221 -14.10 0.34 1.79
C SER A 221 -12.89 -0.49 2.25
N GLN A 222 -12.53 -1.51 1.47
CA GLN A 222 -11.40 -2.41 1.74
C GLN A 222 -10.09 -1.90 1.15
N LEU A 223 -10.15 -0.89 0.28
CA LEU A 223 -9.01 -0.24 -0.32
C LEU A 223 -8.44 0.78 0.65
N LYS A 224 -7.22 0.56 1.14
CA LYS A 224 -6.63 1.39 2.19
C LYS A 224 -5.63 2.42 1.68
N GLY A 225 -5.08 2.23 0.48
CA GLY A 225 -4.13 3.17 -0.08
C GLY A 225 -3.75 2.86 -1.53
N LYS A 226 -3.16 3.86 -2.18
CA LYS A 226 -2.59 3.77 -3.53
C LYS A 226 -1.07 3.82 -3.44
N ALA A 227 -0.37 2.90 -4.09
CA ALA A 227 1.07 2.95 -4.25
C ALA A 227 1.44 4.14 -5.14
N ILE A 228 2.32 5.02 -4.64
CA ILE A 228 2.69 6.26 -5.32
C ILE A 228 4.14 6.31 -5.75
N LEU A 229 5.02 5.60 -5.07
CA LEU A 229 6.45 5.62 -5.34
C LEU A 229 7.10 4.32 -4.86
N ARG A 230 7.82 3.65 -5.75
CA ARG A 230 8.74 2.58 -5.37
C ARG A 230 10.13 3.17 -5.17
N PHE A 231 10.67 3.09 -3.95
CA PHE A 231 11.96 3.68 -3.62
C PHE A 231 13.08 2.65 -3.36
N PHE A 232 12.75 1.37 -3.31
CA PHE A 232 13.73 0.28 -3.25
C PHE A 232 13.22 -0.93 -4.04
N PRO A 233 14.07 -1.63 -4.81
CA PRO A 233 15.50 -1.37 -5.03
C PRO A 233 15.77 -0.08 -5.83
N PHE A 234 16.85 0.62 -5.52
CA PHE A 234 17.21 1.90 -6.14
C PHE A 234 17.47 1.84 -7.65
N SER A 235 17.77 0.63 -8.18
CA SER A 235 17.93 0.41 -9.61
C SER A 235 16.67 0.72 -10.43
N ASN A 236 15.51 0.69 -9.77
CA ASN A 236 14.21 0.84 -10.38
C ASN A 236 13.37 1.90 -9.65
N PHE A 237 14.02 3.00 -9.28
CA PHE A 237 13.31 4.15 -8.70
C PHE A 237 12.34 4.71 -9.73
N ASP A 238 11.06 4.61 -9.47
CA ASP A 238 10.03 5.01 -10.40
C ASP A 238 8.83 5.66 -9.68
N SER A 239 8.37 6.79 -10.23
CA SER A 239 7.14 7.44 -9.79
C SER A 239 5.95 6.71 -10.41
N LEU A 240 4.97 6.39 -9.59
CA LEU A 240 3.77 5.63 -9.95
C LEU A 240 2.53 6.55 -10.11
N LEU A 241 2.78 7.87 -10.08
CA LEU A 241 1.77 8.91 -10.24
C LEU A 241 1.43 9.18 -11.70
#